data_d4cfe667c56db6aeb94c34289252d9b6
#
_entry.id   d4cfe667c56db6aeb94c34289252d9b6
#
_cell.length_a   1.000
_cell.length_b   1.000
_cell.length_c   1.000
_cell.angle_alpha   90.00
_cell.angle_beta   90.00
_cell.angle_gamma   90.00
#
_symmetry.space_group_name_H-M   'P 1'
#
loop_
_entity.id
_entity.type
_entity.pdbx_description
1 polymer ?
#
loop_
_entity_poly.entity_id
_entity_poly.type
_entity_poly.pdbx_seq_one_letter_code
_entity_poly.pdbx_strand_id
1 'polypeptide(L)'
;MTCIGIIGLGQMGSALAKAIRKSDDTVPLLLNRRHLNQSQALAQEVQGELVPVNRLLQEADIILMAIKPNQVRSFFKDHYKTIQSLQGKLWLSVAAGVSLTELQELTPSDHQWIRLMPNTSIEIGKGLVAYTGGDSTSQSILDKYLKASGSLVPISEDKFPAFTALAGCGPAYIYILIEAMSDAGVHAGLSRQEALAFACQVVEGAGAMVKETRQHPALLKDGVTSPGGATIQGVRKLEEAGLRSAIIEAILASSQGK
;
A
#
# COMPACT_ATOMS: atom_id res chain seq x y z
N MET A 1 17.30 21.27 -5.65
CA MET A 1 16.92 20.38 -4.52
C MET A 1 15.56 19.80 -4.88
N THR A 2 15.41 18.50 -4.89
CA THR A 2 14.13 17.86 -5.29
C THR A 2 13.02 18.21 -4.31
N CYS A 3 11.88 18.67 -4.81
CA CYS A 3 10.68 18.98 -4.03
C CYS A 3 9.57 17.97 -4.37
N ILE A 4 8.88 17.44 -3.36
CA ILE A 4 7.80 16.47 -3.55
C ILE A 4 6.47 17.12 -3.17
N GLY A 5 5.51 17.09 -4.10
CA GLY A 5 4.14 17.53 -3.89
C GLY A 5 3.21 16.33 -3.68
N ILE A 6 2.33 16.40 -2.69
CA ILE A 6 1.33 15.34 -2.43
C ILE A 6 -0.06 15.92 -2.58
N ILE A 7 -0.82 15.42 -3.54
CA ILE A 7 -2.20 15.79 -3.81
C ILE A 7 -3.15 14.72 -3.27
N GLY A 8 -3.93 15.07 -2.26
CA GLY A 8 -4.84 14.16 -1.57
C GLY A 8 -4.22 13.57 -0.30
N LEU A 9 -4.62 14.10 0.85
CA LEU A 9 -4.16 13.67 2.18
C LEU A 9 -5.24 12.84 2.89
N GLY A 10 -5.74 11.81 2.17
CA GLY A 10 -6.51 10.73 2.76
C GLY A 10 -5.60 9.72 3.46
N GLN A 11 -6.13 8.55 3.85
CA GLN A 11 -5.36 7.50 4.52
C GLN A 11 -4.06 7.18 3.77
N MET A 12 -4.15 6.89 2.47
CA MET A 12 -2.99 6.50 1.66
C MET A 12 -2.00 7.65 1.45
N GLY A 13 -2.47 8.86 1.11
CA GLY A 13 -1.58 10.01 0.92
C GLY A 13 -0.88 10.42 2.21
N SER A 14 -1.56 10.34 3.36
CA SER A 14 -0.95 10.61 4.67
C SER A 14 0.11 9.56 5.02
N ALA A 15 -0.16 8.28 4.79
CA ALA A 15 0.79 7.20 5.04
C ALA A 15 2.05 7.33 4.16
N LEU A 16 1.88 7.70 2.88
CA LEU A 16 2.99 7.95 1.98
C LEU A 16 3.79 9.21 2.37
N ALA A 17 3.13 10.28 2.81
CA ALA A 17 3.83 11.48 3.33
C ALA A 17 4.74 11.13 4.50
N LYS A 18 4.25 10.34 5.45
CA LYS A 18 5.04 9.84 6.60
C LYS A 18 6.19 8.93 6.15
N ALA A 19 5.96 8.03 5.20
CA ALA A 19 6.99 7.16 4.66
C ALA A 19 8.10 7.96 3.94
N ILE A 20 7.73 8.98 3.15
CA ILE A 20 8.68 9.88 2.49
C ILE A 20 9.52 10.61 3.53
N ARG A 21 8.91 11.21 4.54
CA ARG A 21 9.62 11.91 5.62
C ARG A 21 10.57 10.99 6.38
N LYS A 22 10.14 9.75 6.65
CA LYS A 22 10.99 8.74 7.28
C LYS A 22 12.15 8.26 6.39
N SER A 23 11.98 8.31 5.08
CA SER A 23 13.02 7.94 4.10
C SER A 23 14.04 9.04 3.90
N ASP A 24 13.61 10.31 3.90
CA ASP A 24 14.43 11.50 3.74
C ASP A 24 13.82 12.65 4.57
N ASP A 25 14.49 13.01 5.66
CA ASP A 25 14.04 14.04 6.61
C ASP A 25 14.23 15.46 6.13
N THR A 26 14.99 15.66 5.06
CA THR A 26 15.37 16.97 4.50
C THR A 26 14.57 17.35 3.25
N VAL A 27 13.90 16.43 2.59
CA VAL A 27 13.19 16.70 1.33
C VAL A 27 12.04 17.69 1.57
N PRO A 28 11.92 18.79 0.80
CA PRO A 28 10.76 19.68 0.86
C PRO A 28 9.48 18.93 0.47
N LEU A 29 8.45 19.01 1.33
CA LEU A 29 7.15 18.42 1.11
C LEU A 29 6.08 19.50 1.00
N LEU A 30 5.46 19.60 -0.18
CA LEU A 30 4.28 20.41 -0.41
C LEU A 30 3.03 19.54 -0.35
N LEU A 31 2.08 19.91 0.49
CA LEU A 31 0.90 19.11 0.80
C LEU A 31 -0.36 19.82 0.33
N ASN A 32 -1.24 19.10 -0.34
CA ASN A 32 -2.52 19.65 -0.77
C ASN A 32 -3.70 18.72 -0.46
N ARG A 33 -4.75 19.32 0.05
CA ARG A 33 -6.06 18.69 0.26
C ARG A 33 -7.16 19.73 0.02
N ARG A 34 -8.34 19.29 -0.42
CA ARG A 34 -9.49 20.18 -0.68
C ARG A 34 -9.82 21.13 0.49
N HIS A 35 -9.69 20.65 1.73
CA HIS A 35 -9.87 21.43 2.96
C HIS A 35 -8.56 21.43 3.74
N LEU A 36 -7.71 22.43 3.50
CA LEU A 36 -6.35 22.51 4.04
C LEU A 36 -6.32 22.42 5.59
N ASN A 37 -7.24 23.07 6.26
CA ASN A 37 -7.30 23.11 7.74
C ASN A 37 -7.40 21.73 8.40
N GLN A 38 -7.90 20.72 7.69
CA GLN A 38 -8.03 19.34 8.21
C GLN A 38 -6.72 18.55 8.21
N SER A 39 -5.62 19.12 7.71
CA SER A 39 -4.34 18.41 7.57
C SER A 39 -3.19 19.12 8.28
N GLN A 40 -3.46 20.08 9.17
CA GLN A 40 -2.43 20.81 9.91
C GLN A 40 -1.59 19.89 10.80
N ALA A 41 -2.22 18.95 11.52
CA ALA A 41 -1.51 17.98 12.36
C ALA A 41 -0.57 17.10 11.53
N LEU A 42 -1.02 16.61 10.37
CA LEU A 42 -0.15 15.85 9.47
C LEU A 42 1.00 16.70 8.94
N ALA A 43 0.73 17.94 8.53
CA ALA A 43 1.75 18.85 8.02
C ALA A 43 2.85 19.11 9.05
N GLN A 44 2.47 19.30 10.32
CA GLN A 44 3.42 19.42 11.43
C GLN A 44 4.22 18.12 11.64
N GLU A 45 3.55 16.97 11.66
CA GLU A 45 4.17 15.66 11.86
C GLU A 45 5.23 15.35 10.80
N VAL A 46 4.91 15.62 9.51
CA VAL A 46 5.83 15.37 8.41
C VAL A 46 6.68 16.58 8.03
N GLN A 47 6.63 17.68 8.79
CA GLN A 47 7.32 18.93 8.51
C GLN A 47 7.11 19.40 7.06
N GLY A 48 5.86 19.31 6.58
CA GLY A 48 5.43 19.68 5.24
C GLY A 48 4.66 21.00 5.23
N GLU A 49 4.65 21.67 4.10
CA GLU A 49 3.92 22.92 3.91
C GLU A 49 2.57 22.67 3.22
N LEU A 50 1.47 23.14 3.83
CA LEU A 50 0.15 23.13 3.20
C LEU A 50 0.03 24.27 2.20
N VAL A 51 -0.18 23.93 0.92
CA VAL A 51 -0.19 24.91 -0.16
C VAL A 51 -1.40 24.74 -1.10
N PRO A 52 -1.81 25.81 -1.80
CA PRO A 52 -2.76 25.69 -2.91
C PRO A 52 -2.20 24.79 -4.00
N VAL A 53 -3.09 24.05 -4.68
CA VAL A 53 -2.69 23.05 -5.70
C VAL A 53 -1.87 23.64 -6.84
N ASN A 54 -2.17 24.87 -7.31
CA ASN A 54 -1.41 25.50 -8.40
C ASN A 54 0.04 25.78 -7.99
N ARG A 55 0.29 26.18 -6.75
CA ARG A 55 1.64 26.37 -6.22
C ARG A 55 2.38 25.02 -6.15
N LEU A 56 1.73 23.99 -5.63
CA LEU A 56 2.29 22.62 -5.59
C LEU A 56 2.67 22.14 -6.99
N LEU A 57 1.80 22.29 -7.96
CA LEU A 57 2.06 21.86 -9.35
C LEU A 57 3.26 22.56 -9.96
N GLN A 58 3.46 23.86 -9.68
CA GLN A 58 4.56 24.63 -10.19
C GLN A 58 5.90 24.28 -9.52
N GLU A 59 5.92 24.19 -8.18
CA GLU A 59 7.15 24.07 -7.40
C GLU A 59 7.63 22.62 -7.22
N ALA A 60 6.73 21.62 -7.21
CA ALA A 60 7.14 20.24 -7.03
C ALA A 60 7.77 19.64 -8.29
N ASP A 61 8.87 18.90 -8.13
CA ASP A 61 9.52 18.11 -9.18
C ASP A 61 8.86 16.73 -9.32
N ILE A 62 8.44 16.17 -8.19
CA ILE A 62 7.74 14.88 -8.08
C ILE A 62 6.35 15.15 -7.52
N ILE A 63 5.31 14.70 -8.21
CA ILE A 63 3.92 14.91 -7.82
C ILE A 63 3.27 13.56 -7.51
N LEU A 64 3.01 13.30 -6.23
CA LEU A 64 2.29 12.12 -5.79
C LEU A 64 0.79 12.41 -5.74
N MET A 65 0.03 11.73 -6.58
CA MET A 65 -1.41 11.85 -6.70
C MET A 65 -2.12 10.74 -5.92
N ALA A 66 -2.67 11.09 -4.75
CA ALA A 66 -3.36 10.17 -3.85
C ALA A 66 -4.85 10.53 -3.69
N ILE A 67 -5.51 10.87 -4.81
CA ILE A 67 -6.94 11.13 -4.89
C ILE A 67 -7.70 9.88 -5.35
N LYS A 68 -9.03 9.88 -5.17
CA LYS A 68 -9.88 8.75 -5.60
C LYS A 68 -9.88 8.63 -7.13
N PRO A 69 -9.96 7.40 -7.70
CA PRO A 69 -9.94 7.19 -9.14
C PRO A 69 -10.93 8.05 -9.93
N ASN A 70 -12.16 8.17 -9.42
CA ASN A 70 -13.22 8.99 -10.04
C ASN A 70 -12.96 10.50 -10.03
N GLN A 71 -11.95 10.96 -9.30
CA GLN A 71 -11.55 12.37 -9.22
C GLN A 71 -10.40 12.72 -10.16
N VAL A 72 -9.70 11.72 -10.72
CA VAL A 72 -8.49 11.94 -11.54
C VAL A 72 -8.81 12.81 -12.76
N ARG A 73 -9.77 12.40 -13.59
CA ARG A 73 -10.12 13.14 -14.81
C ARG A 73 -10.60 14.56 -14.54
N SER A 74 -11.42 14.76 -13.50
CA SER A 74 -11.87 16.12 -13.12
C SER A 74 -10.73 16.98 -12.64
N PHE A 75 -9.80 16.43 -11.85
CA PHE A 75 -8.61 17.16 -11.40
C PHE A 75 -7.79 17.70 -12.57
N PHE A 76 -7.48 16.87 -13.57
CA PHE A 76 -6.71 17.29 -14.73
C PHE A 76 -7.48 18.30 -15.61
N LYS A 77 -8.80 18.17 -15.72
CA LYS A 77 -9.64 19.15 -16.41
C LYS A 77 -9.61 20.51 -15.72
N ASP A 78 -9.76 20.53 -14.39
CA ASP A 78 -9.83 21.77 -13.60
C ASP A 78 -8.48 22.52 -13.59
N HIS A 79 -7.37 21.80 -13.70
CA HIS A 79 -6.01 22.36 -13.68
C HIS A 79 -5.30 22.31 -15.05
N TYR A 80 -6.05 22.09 -16.14
CA TYR A 80 -5.51 21.86 -17.48
C TYR A 80 -4.48 22.92 -17.90
N LYS A 81 -4.82 24.21 -17.78
CA LYS A 81 -3.91 25.31 -18.20
C LYS A 81 -2.58 25.29 -17.44
N THR A 82 -2.62 25.07 -16.14
CA THR A 82 -1.42 24.97 -15.31
C THR A 82 -0.59 23.78 -15.75
N ILE A 83 -1.22 22.59 -15.85
CA ILE A 83 -0.52 21.34 -16.18
C ILE A 83 0.13 21.39 -17.55
N GLN A 84 -0.54 21.97 -18.56
CA GLN A 84 0.02 22.15 -19.91
C GLN A 84 1.23 23.11 -19.96
N SER A 85 1.43 23.95 -18.95
CA SER A 85 2.60 24.84 -18.84
C SER A 85 3.77 24.25 -18.08
N LEU A 86 3.59 23.08 -17.46
CA LEU A 86 4.66 22.38 -16.73
C LEU A 86 5.58 21.65 -17.70
N GLN A 87 6.81 21.36 -17.27
CA GLN A 87 7.79 20.61 -18.04
C GLN A 87 8.46 19.55 -17.17
N GLY A 88 8.65 18.36 -17.74
CA GLY A 88 9.52 17.32 -17.21
C GLY A 88 9.24 16.85 -15.77
N LYS A 89 7.97 16.83 -15.32
CA LYS A 89 7.63 16.38 -13.97
C LYS A 89 7.53 14.84 -13.89
N LEU A 90 7.88 14.30 -12.74
CA LEU A 90 7.59 12.90 -12.40
C LEU A 90 6.28 12.81 -11.60
N TRP A 91 5.31 12.09 -12.15
CA TRP A 91 4.03 11.83 -11.51
C TRP A 91 3.98 10.43 -10.93
N LEU A 92 3.53 10.31 -9.70
CA LEU A 92 3.29 9.04 -9.01
C LEU A 92 1.79 8.92 -8.73
N SER A 93 1.11 7.91 -9.25
CA SER A 93 -0.32 7.71 -9.03
C SER A 93 -0.60 6.48 -8.19
N VAL A 94 -1.40 6.64 -7.13
CA VAL A 94 -1.96 5.51 -6.34
C VAL A 94 -3.45 5.30 -6.62
N ALA A 95 -3.99 5.89 -7.68
CA ALA A 95 -5.38 5.74 -8.07
C ALA A 95 -5.65 4.33 -8.62
N ALA A 96 -6.34 3.51 -7.83
CA ALA A 96 -6.68 2.15 -8.24
C ALA A 96 -7.57 2.16 -9.50
N GLY A 97 -7.29 1.25 -10.46
CA GLY A 97 -8.11 1.09 -11.67
C GLY A 97 -7.89 2.14 -12.76
N VAL A 98 -6.97 3.11 -12.58
CA VAL A 98 -6.57 4.05 -13.64
C VAL A 98 -5.27 3.53 -14.25
N SER A 99 -5.28 3.24 -15.54
CA SER A 99 -4.11 2.66 -16.25
C SER A 99 -3.00 3.69 -16.47
N LEU A 100 -1.78 3.19 -16.70
CA LEU A 100 -0.63 4.03 -17.02
C LEU A 100 -0.86 4.82 -18.31
N THR A 101 -1.47 4.18 -19.34
CA THR A 101 -1.83 4.83 -20.61
C THR A 101 -2.80 5.98 -20.38
N GLU A 102 -3.88 5.74 -19.62
CA GLU A 102 -4.83 6.81 -19.28
C GLU A 102 -4.17 7.97 -18.52
N LEU A 103 -3.22 7.69 -17.62
CA LEU A 103 -2.50 8.73 -16.88
C LEU A 103 -1.58 9.54 -17.80
N GLN A 104 -0.88 8.88 -18.74
CA GLN A 104 0.00 9.53 -19.71
C GLN A 104 -0.74 10.48 -20.66
N GLU A 105 -1.98 10.15 -21.03
CA GLU A 105 -2.83 11.01 -21.86
C GLU A 105 -3.27 12.31 -21.17
N LEU A 106 -3.13 12.40 -19.83
CA LEU A 106 -3.57 13.57 -19.06
C LEU A 106 -2.53 14.69 -18.99
N THR A 107 -1.28 14.43 -19.41
CA THR A 107 -0.17 15.38 -19.32
C THR A 107 0.58 15.50 -20.64
N PRO A 108 1.39 16.57 -20.84
CA PRO A 108 2.34 16.63 -21.95
C PRO A 108 3.30 15.42 -21.96
N SER A 109 3.80 15.07 -23.13
CA SER A 109 4.59 13.84 -23.35
C SER A 109 5.99 13.84 -22.71
N ASP A 110 6.48 14.98 -22.26
CA ASP A 110 7.74 15.12 -21.55
C ASP A 110 7.64 14.77 -20.04
N HIS A 111 6.43 14.54 -19.54
CA HIS A 111 6.19 14.07 -18.19
C HIS A 111 6.35 12.56 -18.07
N GLN A 112 6.90 12.12 -16.94
CA GLN A 112 7.02 10.70 -16.64
C GLN A 112 5.95 10.28 -15.63
N TRP A 113 5.46 9.04 -15.78
CA TRP A 113 4.46 8.47 -14.90
C TRP A 113 4.92 7.15 -14.31
N ILE A 114 4.70 7.01 -13.01
CA ILE A 114 4.77 5.72 -12.32
C ILE A 114 3.43 5.48 -11.65
N ARG A 115 2.85 4.34 -11.96
CA ARG A 115 1.67 3.84 -11.26
C ARG A 115 2.11 3.02 -10.06
N LEU A 116 1.58 3.33 -8.89
CA LEU A 116 1.87 2.65 -7.63
C LEU A 116 0.61 1.95 -7.12
N MET A 117 0.78 0.81 -6.48
CA MET A 117 -0.27 0.12 -5.74
C MET A 117 0.25 -0.25 -4.35
N PRO A 118 0.15 0.63 -3.38
CA PRO A 118 0.48 0.36 -1.99
C PRO A 118 -0.66 -0.36 -1.26
N ASN A 119 -0.33 -1.02 -0.15
CA ASN A 119 -1.32 -1.47 0.83
C ASN A 119 -1.21 -0.67 2.14
N THR A 120 -2.17 -0.84 3.04
CA THR A 120 -2.29 -0.05 4.27
C THR A 120 -1.11 -0.23 5.24
N SER A 121 -0.40 -1.34 5.18
CA SER A 121 0.76 -1.64 6.05
C SER A 121 1.98 -0.73 5.79
N ILE A 122 1.94 0.11 4.73
CA ILE A 122 2.96 1.17 4.52
C ILE A 122 3.01 2.15 5.70
N GLU A 123 1.92 2.35 6.42
CA GLU A 123 1.83 3.26 7.57
C GLU A 123 2.84 2.91 8.67
N ILE A 124 3.12 1.63 8.83
CA ILE A 124 4.09 1.12 9.82
C ILE A 124 5.42 0.67 9.17
N GLY A 125 5.62 0.93 7.87
CA GLY A 125 6.83 0.53 7.15
C GLY A 125 6.93 -0.97 6.81
N LYS A 126 5.84 -1.72 6.94
CA LYS A 126 5.75 -3.14 6.58
C LYS A 126 4.85 -3.38 5.36
N GLY A 127 4.69 -2.35 4.54
CA GLY A 127 3.86 -2.40 3.35
C GLY A 127 4.50 -3.15 2.18
N LEU A 128 3.66 -3.42 1.20
CA LEU A 128 4.07 -3.88 -0.12
C LEU A 128 3.52 -2.89 -1.15
N VAL A 129 4.42 -2.34 -1.98
CA VAL A 129 4.10 -1.38 -3.02
C VAL A 129 4.49 -1.95 -4.37
N ALA A 130 3.52 -2.33 -5.19
CA ALA A 130 3.79 -2.63 -6.59
C ALA A 130 3.91 -1.34 -7.40
N TYR A 131 4.76 -1.35 -8.43
CA TYR A 131 4.87 -0.23 -9.34
C TYR A 131 5.12 -0.66 -10.79
N THR A 132 4.74 0.22 -11.73
CA THR A 132 5.03 0.11 -13.15
C THR A 132 5.21 1.49 -13.77
N GLY A 133 5.94 1.57 -14.88
CA GLY A 133 6.27 2.84 -15.56
C GLY A 133 7.57 3.46 -15.05
N GLY A 134 7.88 4.65 -15.59
CA GLY A 134 9.15 5.32 -15.34
C GLY A 134 10.36 4.66 -16.02
N ASP A 135 11.48 5.33 -15.93
CA ASP A 135 12.80 4.81 -16.33
C ASP A 135 13.65 4.42 -15.11
N SER A 136 14.90 4.04 -15.33
CA SER A 136 15.83 3.67 -14.25
C SER A 136 16.07 4.80 -13.24
N THR A 137 16.05 6.06 -13.68
CA THR A 137 16.19 7.23 -12.81
C THR A 137 14.96 7.39 -11.92
N SER A 138 13.78 7.29 -12.50
CA SER A 138 12.51 7.35 -11.79
C SER A 138 12.36 6.23 -10.75
N GLN A 139 12.82 5.01 -11.09
CA GLN A 139 12.85 3.88 -10.15
C GLN A 139 13.78 4.15 -8.96
N SER A 140 14.98 4.72 -9.22
CA SER A 140 15.90 5.11 -8.14
C SER A 140 15.30 6.16 -7.20
N ILE A 141 14.44 7.06 -7.73
CA ILE A 141 13.68 8.03 -6.93
C ILE A 141 12.68 7.32 -6.01
N LEU A 142 11.98 6.28 -6.49
CA LEU A 142 11.10 5.49 -5.64
C LEU A 142 11.86 4.83 -4.49
N ASP A 143 12.99 4.18 -4.78
CA ASP A 143 13.83 3.54 -3.78
C ASP A 143 14.33 4.55 -2.74
N LYS A 144 14.69 5.76 -3.18
CA LYS A 144 15.13 6.82 -2.27
C LYS A 144 14.03 7.27 -1.32
N TYR A 145 12.84 7.59 -1.84
CA TYR A 145 11.81 8.29 -1.06
C TYR A 145 10.72 7.38 -0.47
N LEU A 146 10.58 6.14 -0.96
CA LEU A 146 9.55 5.21 -0.49
C LEU A 146 10.10 3.97 0.22
N LYS A 147 11.43 3.85 0.43
CA LYS A 147 12.03 2.68 1.13
C LYS A 147 11.45 2.45 2.53
N ALA A 148 11.06 3.51 3.22
CA ALA A 148 10.47 3.38 4.56
C ALA A 148 9.00 2.92 4.54
N SER A 149 8.37 2.80 3.37
CA SER A 149 7.02 2.22 3.25
C SER A 149 7.00 0.68 3.35
N GLY A 150 8.13 0.03 3.13
CA GLY A 150 8.28 -1.43 3.09
C GLY A 150 8.96 -1.91 1.82
N SER A 151 8.44 -2.97 1.19
CA SER A 151 9.01 -3.54 -0.02
C SER A 151 8.43 -2.90 -1.28
N LEU A 152 9.31 -2.48 -2.21
CA LEU A 152 8.94 -1.97 -3.53
C LEU A 152 9.17 -3.09 -4.56
N VAL A 153 8.16 -3.38 -5.40
CA VAL A 153 8.22 -4.50 -6.35
C VAL A 153 7.77 -4.05 -7.74
N PRO A 154 8.65 -4.11 -8.75
CA PRO A 154 8.25 -3.85 -10.13
C PRO A 154 7.38 -5.01 -10.64
N ILE A 155 6.23 -4.69 -11.23
CA ILE A 155 5.36 -5.68 -11.89
C ILE A 155 4.81 -5.09 -13.19
N SER A 156 4.48 -5.96 -14.15
CA SER A 156 3.76 -5.54 -15.35
C SER A 156 2.33 -5.11 -15.02
N GLU A 157 1.79 -4.17 -15.77
CA GLU A 157 0.51 -3.54 -15.45
C GLU A 157 -0.67 -4.52 -15.48
N ASP A 158 -0.62 -5.52 -16.34
CA ASP A 158 -1.60 -6.60 -16.43
C ASP A 158 -1.75 -7.41 -15.13
N LYS A 159 -0.72 -7.41 -14.26
CA LYS A 159 -0.74 -8.09 -12.96
C LYS A 159 -1.30 -7.24 -11.80
N PHE A 160 -1.58 -5.96 -12.04
CA PHE A 160 -2.12 -5.09 -10.99
C PHE A 160 -3.45 -5.58 -10.39
N PRO A 161 -4.42 -6.13 -11.15
CA PRO A 161 -5.64 -6.69 -10.55
C PRO A 161 -5.35 -7.83 -9.57
N ALA A 162 -4.49 -8.79 -9.96
CA ALA A 162 -4.11 -9.91 -9.10
C ALA A 162 -3.31 -9.43 -7.87
N PHE A 163 -2.37 -8.49 -8.05
CA PHE A 163 -1.65 -7.88 -6.96
C PHE A 163 -2.58 -7.15 -5.98
N THR A 164 -3.54 -6.39 -6.49
CA THR A 164 -4.52 -5.67 -5.66
C THR A 164 -5.35 -6.64 -4.83
N ALA A 165 -5.84 -7.71 -5.42
CA ALA A 165 -6.60 -8.73 -4.72
C ALA A 165 -5.78 -9.42 -3.61
N LEU A 166 -4.53 -9.77 -3.90
CA LEU A 166 -3.67 -10.46 -2.95
C LEU A 166 -3.08 -9.52 -1.89
N ALA A 167 -2.50 -8.39 -2.29
CA ALA A 167 -1.72 -7.52 -1.41
C ALA A 167 -2.49 -6.30 -0.92
N GLY A 168 -3.36 -5.73 -1.75
CA GLY A 168 -4.21 -4.59 -1.40
C GLY A 168 -5.36 -4.99 -0.48
N CYS A 169 -6.10 -6.06 -0.83
CA CYS A 169 -7.22 -6.59 -0.05
C CYS A 169 -6.79 -7.58 1.04
N GLY A 170 -5.65 -8.25 0.85
CA GLY A 170 -5.13 -9.29 1.76
C GLY A 170 -5.09 -8.93 3.23
N PRO A 171 -4.69 -7.70 3.64
CA PRO A 171 -4.71 -7.31 5.05
C PRO A 171 -6.08 -7.52 5.72
N ALA A 172 -7.20 -7.28 5.02
CA ALA A 172 -8.54 -7.49 5.57
C ALA A 172 -8.80 -8.96 5.92
N TYR A 173 -8.33 -9.89 5.09
CA TYR A 173 -8.49 -11.33 5.33
C TYR A 173 -7.66 -11.80 6.53
N ILE A 174 -6.46 -11.23 6.67
CA ILE A 174 -5.60 -11.51 7.82
C ILE A 174 -6.18 -10.93 9.12
N TYR A 175 -6.83 -9.74 9.07
CA TYR A 175 -7.50 -9.20 10.26
C TYR A 175 -8.66 -10.10 10.72
N ILE A 176 -9.44 -10.67 9.81
CA ILE A 176 -10.49 -11.66 10.14
C ILE A 176 -9.86 -12.91 10.79
N LEU A 177 -8.73 -13.40 10.27
CA LEU A 177 -8.02 -14.53 10.85
C LEU A 177 -7.53 -14.23 12.28
N ILE A 178 -6.90 -13.06 12.49
CA ILE A 178 -6.42 -12.63 13.81
C ILE A 178 -7.59 -12.51 14.80
N GLU A 179 -8.72 -11.94 14.39
CA GLU A 179 -9.92 -11.82 15.20
C GLU A 179 -10.45 -13.21 15.61
N ALA A 180 -10.60 -14.13 14.65
CA ALA A 180 -11.05 -15.49 14.91
C ALA A 180 -10.09 -16.25 15.86
N MET A 181 -8.77 -16.11 15.67
CA MET A 181 -7.78 -16.69 16.58
C MET A 181 -7.88 -16.10 18.00
N SER A 182 -8.10 -14.80 18.13
CA SER A 182 -8.29 -14.13 19.40
C SER A 182 -9.57 -14.63 20.10
N ASP A 183 -10.67 -14.80 19.37
CA ASP A 183 -11.92 -15.32 19.93
C ASP A 183 -11.76 -16.78 20.41
N ALA A 184 -11.07 -17.60 19.64
CA ALA A 184 -10.76 -18.98 20.05
C ALA A 184 -9.85 -19.01 21.30
N GLY A 185 -8.88 -18.10 21.39
CA GLY A 185 -8.03 -17.96 22.58
C GLY A 185 -8.83 -17.62 23.84
N VAL A 186 -9.79 -16.70 23.72
CA VAL A 186 -10.70 -16.36 24.85
C VAL A 186 -11.59 -17.56 25.22
N HIS A 187 -12.12 -18.27 24.23
CA HIS A 187 -12.88 -19.49 24.49
C HIS A 187 -12.06 -20.55 25.20
N ALA A 188 -10.76 -20.61 24.94
CA ALA A 188 -9.82 -21.52 25.60
C ALA A 188 -9.32 -21.04 26.98
N GLY A 189 -9.76 -19.87 27.47
CA GLY A 189 -9.47 -19.38 28.83
C GLY A 189 -8.43 -18.24 28.92
N LEU A 190 -7.94 -17.71 27.80
CA LEU A 190 -7.08 -16.52 27.80
C LEU A 190 -7.90 -15.25 28.02
N SER A 191 -7.29 -14.22 28.58
CA SER A 191 -7.88 -12.88 28.53
C SER A 191 -7.92 -12.35 27.08
N ARG A 192 -8.86 -11.44 26.77
CA ARG A 192 -8.94 -10.81 25.44
C ARG A 192 -7.63 -10.16 25.00
N GLN A 193 -6.95 -9.50 25.92
CA GLN A 193 -5.69 -8.83 25.64
C GLN A 193 -4.56 -9.82 25.29
N GLU A 194 -4.43 -10.91 26.05
CA GLU A 194 -3.44 -11.97 25.77
C GLU A 194 -3.74 -12.66 24.43
N ALA A 195 -4.99 -13.07 24.24
CA ALA A 195 -5.41 -13.76 23.02
C ALA A 195 -5.13 -12.95 21.75
N LEU A 196 -5.42 -11.65 21.75
CA LEU A 196 -5.13 -10.75 20.62
C LEU A 196 -3.61 -10.59 20.40
N ALA A 197 -2.84 -10.36 21.47
CA ALA A 197 -1.39 -10.20 21.37
C ALA A 197 -0.73 -11.47 20.80
N PHE A 198 -1.13 -12.64 21.30
CA PHE A 198 -0.59 -13.92 20.83
C PHE A 198 -0.99 -14.23 19.39
N ALA A 199 -2.23 -13.97 18.99
CA ALA A 199 -2.68 -14.13 17.60
C ALA A 199 -1.87 -13.27 16.63
N CYS A 200 -1.65 -11.98 16.94
CA CYS A 200 -0.82 -11.10 16.13
C CYS A 200 0.61 -11.62 16.00
N GLN A 201 1.24 -12.04 17.11
CA GLN A 201 2.61 -12.55 17.11
C GLN A 201 2.76 -13.84 16.32
N VAL A 202 1.79 -14.75 16.40
CA VAL A 202 1.78 -16.00 15.62
C VAL A 202 1.70 -15.73 14.13
N VAL A 203 0.80 -14.84 13.70
CA VAL A 203 0.64 -14.49 12.27
C VAL A 203 1.90 -13.81 11.73
N GLU A 204 2.48 -12.85 12.46
CA GLU A 204 3.73 -12.19 12.08
C GLU A 204 4.88 -13.20 11.96
N GLY A 205 5.06 -14.05 12.98
CA GLY A 205 6.12 -15.06 13.02
C GLY A 205 6.00 -16.10 11.90
N ALA A 206 4.79 -16.58 11.61
CA ALA A 206 4.58 -17.53 10.52
C ALA A 206 4.91 -16.94 9.15
N GLY A 207 4.51 -15.70 8.90
CA GLY A 207 4.86 -14.98 7.68
C GLY A 207 6.37 -14.76 7.54
N ALA A 208 7.04 -14.36 8.63
CA ALA A 208 8.49 -14.19 8.67
C ALA A 208 9.23 -15.50 8.40
N MET A 209 8.80 -16.62 9.01
CA MET A 209 9.41 -17.94 8.77
C MET A 209 9.39 -18.33 7.29
N VAL A 210 8.26 -18.16 6.59
CA VAL A 210 8.20 -18.45 5.15
C VAL A 210 9.13 -17.54 4.35
N LYS A 211 9.15 -16.24 4.66
CA LYS A 211 9.95 -15.24 3.94
C LYS A 211 11.44 -15.46 4.11
N GLU A 212 11.90 -15.70 5.33
CA GLU A 212 13.32 -15.80 5.67
C GLU A 212 13.91 -17.16 5.29
N THR A 213 13.19 -18.26 5.58
CA THR A 213 13.67 -19.61 5.25
C THR A 213 13.49 -19.98 3.78
N ARG A 214 12.57 -19.31 3.07
CA ARG A 214 12.16 -19.63 1.70
C ARG A 214 11.63 -21.06 1.55
N GLN A 215 11.29 -21.72 2.65
CA GLN A 215 10.68 -23.05 2.62
C GLN A 215 9.22 -22.97 2.19
N HIS A 216 8.77 -24.01 1.50
CA HIS A 216 7.37 -24.12 1.12
C HIS A 216 6.49 -24.20 2.40
N PRO A 217 5.37 -23.45 2.49
CA PRO A 217 4.51 -23.45 3.68
C PRO A 217 4.05 -24.83 4.15
N ALA A 218 3.87 -25.79 3.24
CA ALA A 218 3.51 -27.17 3.60
C ALA A 218 4.59 -27.85 4.44
N LEU A 219 5.89 -27.66 4.12
CA LEU A 219 6.99 -28.24 4.90
C LEU A 219 7.06 -27.63 6.31
N LEU A 220 6.85 -26.30 6.42
CA LEU A 220 6.80 -25.63 7.72
C LEU A 220 5.62 -26.12 8.56
N LYS A 221 4.44 -26.31 7.94
CA LYS A 221 3.27 -26.88 8.58
C LYS A 221 3.55 -28.31 9.08
N ASP A 222 4.15 -29.16 8.24
CA ASP A 222 4.47 -30.53 8.62
C ASP A 222 5.48 -30.59 9.79
N GLY A 223 6.45 -29.66 9.80
CA GLY A 223 7.42 -29.56 10.89
C GLY A 223 6.83 -29.24 12.27
N VAL A 224 5.63 -28.66 12.34
CA VAL A 224 4.94 -28.36 13.61
C VAL A 224 3.77 -29.30 13.88
N THR A 225 3.58 -30.36 13.06
CA THR A 225 2.50 -31.34 13.21
C THR A 225 3.07 -32.72 13.58
N SER A 226 3.13 -33.01 14.89
CA SER A 226 3.54 -34.33 15.37
C SER A 226 2.42 -35.37 15.16
N PRO A 227 2.78 -36.69 14.95
CA PRO A 227 1.79 -37.76 14.81
C PRO A 227 0.81 -37.82 16.00
N GLY A 228 -0.48 -37.69 15.73
CA GLY A 228 -1.54 -37.73 16.75
C GLY A 228 -1.62 -36.49 17.65
N GLY A 229 -0.73 -35.48 17.46
CA GLY A 229 -0.63 -34.29 18.29
C GLY A 229 -1.82 -33.33 18.15
N ALA A 230 -1.85 -32.29 18.98
CA ALA A 230 -2.91 -31.27 18.98
C ALA A 230 -2.94 -30.47 17.66
N THR A 231 -1.78 -30.13 17.10
CA THR A 231 -1.67 -29.33 15.87
C THR A 231 -2.33 -30.02 14.69
N ILE A 232 -2.10 -31.34 14.46
CA ILE A 232 -2.73 -32.05 13.32
C ILE A 232 -4.24 -32.15 13.48
N GLN A 233 -4.76 -32.23 14.73
CA GLN A 233 -6.21 -32.20 14.96
C GLN A 233 -6.82 -30.86 14.58
N GLY A 234 -6.14 -29.75 14.90
CA GLY A 234 -6.54 -28.41 14.48
C GLY A 234 -6.49 -28.24 12.96
N VAL A 235 -5.40 -28.67 12.32
CA VAL A 235 -5.27 -28.64 10.85
C VAL A 235 -6.41 -29.40 10.18
N ARG A 236 -6.74 -30.60 10.67
CA ARG A 236 -7.88 -31.39 10.16
C ARG A 236 -9.20 -30.60 10.21
N LYS A 237 -9.45 -29.90 11.33
CA LYS A 237 -10.67 -29.09 11.48
C LYS A 237 -10.73 -27.91 10.50
N LEU A 238 -9.60 -27.26 10.22
CA LEU A 238 -9.53 -26.18 9.23
C LEU A 238 -9.76 -26.69 7.80
N GLU A 239 -9.24 -27.89 7.47
CA GLU A 239 -9.49 -28.52 6.17
C GLU A 239 -10.95 -28.96 6.03
N GLU A 240 -11.55 -29.58 7.06
CA GLU A 240 -12.97 -29.93 7.11
C GLU A 240 -13.89 -28.72 6.91
N ALA A 241 -13.51 -27.55 7.47
CA ALA A 241 -14.23 -26.30 7.34
C ALA A 241 -13.98 -25.56 6.00
N GLY A 242 -13.09 -26.05 5.15
CA GLY A 242 -12.84 -25.49 3.82
C GLY A 242 -12.04 -24.18 3.82
N LEU A 243 -11.17 -23.93 4.81
CA LEU A 243 -10.38 -22.70 4.91
C LEU A 243 -9.64 -22.36 3.62
N ARG A 244 -9.01 -23.35 2.96
CA ARG A 244 -8.26 -23.10 1.71
C ARG A 244 -9.17 -22.56 0.61
N SER A 245 -10.31 -23.20 0.40
CA SER A 245 -11.29 -22.76 -0.60
C SER A 245 -11.78 -21.35 -0.30
N ALA A 246 -12.11 -21.04 0.96
CA ALA A 246 -12.58 -19.74 1.36
C ALA A 246 -11.56 -18.62 1.06
N ILE A 247 -10.27 -18.83 1.35
CA ILE A 247 -9.22 -17.86 1.04
C ILE A 247 -9.02 -17.71 -0.48
N ILE A 248 -8.99 -18.81 -1.23
CA ILE A 248 -8.87 -18.78 -2.70
C ILE A 248 -10.00 -17.97 -3.31
N GLU A 249 -11.26 -18.30 -2.96
CA GLU A 249 -12.43 -17.62 -3.49
C GLU A 249 -12.49 -16.13 -3.12
N ALA A 250 -12.08 -15.76 -1.89
CA ALA A 250 -12.02 -14.37 -1.48
C ALA A 250 -11.04 -13.57 -2.35
N ILE A 251 -9.86 -14.11 -2.64
CA ILE A 251 -8.85 -13.45 -3.49
C ILE A 251 -9.34 -13.40 -4.94
N LEU A 252 -9.91 -14.48 -5.49
CA LEU A 252 -10.43 -14.48 -6.85
C LEU A 252 -11.60 -13.51 -7.03
N ALA A 253 -12.52 -13.44 -6.10
CA ALA A 253 -13.62 -12.48 -6.12
C ALA A 253 -13.09 -11.03 -6.12
N SER A 254 -12.04 -10.73 -5.33
CA SER A 254 -11.43 -9.41 -5.27
C SER A 254 -10.65 -9.06 -6.53
N SER A 255 -10.15 -10.02 -7.29
CA SER A 255 -9.44 -9.76 -8.56
C SER A 255 -10.38 -9.39 -9.70
N GLN A 256 -11.66 -9.73 -9.60
CA GLN A 256 -12.71 -9.43 -10.56
C GLN A 256 -13.51 -8.17 -10.21
N GLY A 257 -13.31 -7.61 -9.03
CA GLY A 257 -13.96 -6.38 -8.57
C GLY A 257 -13.50 -5.17 -9.41
N LYS A 258 -14.49 -4.41 -9.91
CA LYS A 258 -14.28 -3.15 -10.65
C LYS A 258 -14.16 -1.99 -9.69
#